data_35e571a2f4d974591beb290218d5a63b
#
_entry.id   35e571a2f4d974591beb290218d5a63b
#
_cell.length_a   1.000
_cell.length_b   1.000
_cell.length_c   1.000
_cell.angle_alpha   90.00
_cell.angle_beta   90.00
_cell.angle_gamma   90.00
#
_symmetry.space_group_name_H-M   'P 1'
#
loop_
_entity.id
_entity.type
_entity.pdbx_description
1 polymer ?
#
loop_
_entity_poly.entity_id
_entity_poly.type
_entity_poly.pdbx_seq_one_letter_code
_entity_poly.pdbx_strand_id
1 'polypeptide(L)'
;MTAVGEETLDVLVAAASEARERFYAPYSGFAVGAAILAGGRTFVGVNIENASYPLSVCAERNAVGAMVVAGERKIDAVAVVAGGDGGPASPCGGCRQVLAEFAADDVPVVSEHVAGERVRWTIEELLPAAFRLKPKLKPKSNP
;
A
#
# COMPACT_ATOMS: atom_id res chain seq x y z
N MET A 1 -3.10 7.96 20.61
CA MET A 1 -3.43 7.25 19.37
C MET A 1 -3.16 5.76 19.57
N THR A 2 -4.15 4.94 19.31
CA THR A 2 -4.04 3.49 19.53
C THR A 2 -3.24 2.87 18.38
N ALA A 3 -2.26 2.04 18.70
CA ALA A 3 -1.54 1.29 17.68
C ALA A 3 -2.50 0.33 16.95
N VAL A 4 -2.27 0.12 15.67
CA VAL A 4 -3.05 -0.83 14.87
C VAL A 4 -2.76 -2.25 15.33
N GLY A 5 -3.78 -2.98 15.74
CA GLY A 5 -3.65 -4.34 16.25
C GLY A 5 -3.55 -5.39 15.15
N GLU A 6 -3.16 -6.60 15.52
CA GLU A 6 -2.99 -7.72 14.58
C GLU A 6 -4.29 -8.08 13.87
N GLU A 7 -5.44 -8.01 14.56
CA GLU A 7 -6.73 -8.30 13.93
C GLU A 7 -7.02 -7.35 12.77
N THR A 8 -6.71 -6.07 12.93
CA THR A 8 -6.87 -5.07 11.87
C THR A 8 -5.95 -5.36 10.70
N LEU A 9 -4.70 -5.75 10.98
CA LEU A 9 -3.75 -6.13 9.93
C LEU A 9 -4.22 -7.40 9.20
N ASP A 10 -4.79 -8.36 9.90
CA ASP A 10 -5.34 -9.57 9.28
C ASP A 10 -6.49 -9.22 8.32
N VAL A 11 -7.35 -8.30 8.71
CA VAL A 11 -8.45 -7.82 7.85
C VAL A 11 -7.89 -7.14 6.59
N LEU A 12 -6.85 -6.32 6.75
CA LEU A 12 -6.21 -5.67 5.61
C LEU A 12 -5.54 -6.68 4.68
N VAL A 13 -4.84 -7.66 5.22
CA VAL A 13 -4.21 -8.71 4.43
C VAL A 13 -5.27 -9.48 3.64
N ALA A 14 -6.40 -9.81 4.27
CA ALA A 14 -7.49 -10.50 3.60
C ALA A 14 -8.05 -9.66 2.43
N ALA A 15 -8.21 -8.35 2.63
CA ALA A 15 -8.68 -7.43 1.58
C ALA A 15 -7.68 -7.33 0.43
N ALA A 16 -6.39 -7.25 0.74
CA ALA A 16 -5.33 -7.23 -0.28
C ALA A 16 -5.29 -8.54 -1.06
N SER A 17 -5.43 -9.67 -0.38
CA SER A 17 -5.44 -11.00 -1.00
C SER A 17 -6.61 -11.16 -1.95
N GLU A 18 -7.80 -10.72 -1.56
CA GLU A 18 -8.98 -10.75 -2.42
C GLU A 18 -8.81 -9.85 -3.64
N ALA A 19 -8.35 -8.63 -3.44
CA ALA A 19 -8.12 -7.67 -4.53
C ALA A 19 -7.12 -8.22 -5.55
N ARG A 20 -6.08 -8.91 -5.07
CA ARG A 20 -5.00 -9.48 -5.89
C ARG A 20 -5.53 -10.33 -7.05
N GLU A 21 -6.64 -11.01 -6.88
CA GLU A 21 -7.23 -11.85 -7.93
C GLU A 21 -7.62 -11.05 -9.18
N ARG A 22 -7.78 -9.75 -9.07
CA ARG A 22 -8.19 -8.85 -10.16
C ARG A 22 -7.00 -8.10 -10.79
N PHE A 23 -5.78 -8.55 -10.55
CA PHE A 23 -4.57 -7.95 -11.12
C PHE A 23 -4.60 -7.92 -12.64
N TYR A 24 -3.85 -6.97 -13.22
CA TYR A 24 -3.63 -6.93 -14.65
C TYR A 24 -2.12 -6.90 -14.92
N ALA A 25 -1.55 -8.07 -15.16
CA ALA A 25 -0.10 -8.22 -15.40
C ALA A 25 0.14 -9.21 -16.55
N PRO A 26 -0.30 -8.87 -17.77
CA PRO A 26 -0.21 -9.80 -18.91
C PRO A 26 1.23 -10.04 -19.37
N TYR A 27 2.17 -9.21 -18.97
CA TYR A 27 3.57 -9.31 -19.39
C TYR A 27 4.41 -10.12 -18.41
N SER A 28 4.30 -9.84 -17.11
CA SER A 28 5.08 -10.52 -16.08
C SER A 28 4.37 -11.72 -15.44
N GLY A 29 3.04 -11.69 -15.40
CA GLY A 29 2.26 -12.66 -14.64
C GLY A 29 2.36 -12.48 -13.13
N PHE A 30 3.06 -11.46 -12.64
CA PHE A 30 3.27 -11.25 -11.21
C PHE A 30 2.13 -10.43 -10.62
N ALA A 31 1.28 -11.08 -9.82
CA ALA A 31 0.08 -10.52 -9.25
C ALA A 31 0.34 -9.93 -7.86
N VAL A 32 -0.06 -8.68 -7.64
CA VAL A 32 0.05 -8.00 -6.35
C VAL A 32 -1.29 -7.38 -5.98
N GLY A 33 -1.70 -7.57 -4.72
CA GLY A 33 -2.83 -6.86 -4.14
C GLY A 33 -2.34 -6.00 -2.99
N ALA A 34 -2.97 -4.85 -2.81
CA ALA A 34 -2.67 -3.95 -1.69
C ALA A 34 -3.96 -3.45 -1.06
N ALA A 35 -3.90 -3.18 0.24
CA ALA A 35 -5.01 -2.58 0.98
C ALA A 35 -4.46 -1.52 1.92
N ILE A 36 -5.18 -0.41 2.01
CA ILE A 36 -4.82 0.73 2.86
C ILE A 36 -5.98 1.01 3.81
N LEU A 37 -5.66 1.16 5.09
CA LEU A 37 -6.60 1.63 6.09
C LEU A 37 -6.44 3.13 6.26
N ALA A 38 -7.52 3.87 6.07
CA ALA A 38 -7.54 5.33 6.24
C ALA A 38 -8.94 5.77 6.64
N GLY A 39 -9.06 6.55 7.70
CA GLY A 39 -10.35 7.04 8.19
C GLY A 39 -11.34 5.92 8.53
N GLY A 40 -10.87 4.80 9.03
CA GLY A 40 -11.70 3.64 9.35
C GLY A 40 -12.22 2.87 8.14
N ARG A 41 -11.76 3.22 6.93
CA ARG A 41 -12.16 2.56 5.69
C ARG A 41 -10.97 1.87 5.03
N THR A 42 -11.26 0.81 4.27
CA THR A 42 -10.25 0.05 3.53
C THR A 42 -10.32 0.39 2.05
N PHE A 43 -9.16 0.72 1.47
CA PHE A 43 -9.02 1.01 0.04
C PHE A 43 -8.07 0.00 -0.56
N VAL A 44 -8.47 -0.62 -1.67
CA VAL A 44 -7.69 -1.67 -2.29
C VAL A 44 -7.16 -1.25 -3.66
N GLY A 45 -6.07 -1.89 -4.07
CA GLY A 45 -5.48 -1.71 -5.39
C GLY A 45 -4.83 -2.99 -5.85
N VAL A 46 -4.63 -3.09 -7.15
CA VAL A 46 -3.88 -4.16 -7.80
C VAL A 46 -2.87 -3.54 -8.73
N ASN A 47 -1.84 -4.31 -9.09
CA ASN A 47 -0.90 -3.85 -10.10
C ASN A 47 -1.55 -3.87 -11.48
N ILE A 48 -1.25 -2.83 -12.26
CA ILE A 48 -1.76 -2.65 -13.61
C ILE A 48 -0.55 -2.40 -14.51
N GLU A 49 -0.22 -3.38 -15.34
CA GLU A 49 0.90 -3.26 -16.28
C GLU A 49 0.46 -2.57 -17.55
N ASN A 50 1.43 -1.98 -18.23
CA ASN A 50 1.25 -1.35 -19.51
C ASN A 50 2.34 -1.83 -20.46
N ALA A 51 2.02 -1.94 -21.76
CA ALA A 51 3.03 -2.26 -22.79
C ALA A 51 4.19 -1.27 -22.76
N SER A 52 3.91 -0.03 -22.40
CA SER A 52 4.95 0.96 -22.08
C SER A 52 5.27 0.80 -20.58
N TYR A 53 6.28 0.02 -20.27
CA TYR A 53 6.62 -0.37 -18.89
C TYR A 53 6.68 0.78 -17.88
N PRO A 54 7.24 1.95 -18.21
CA PRO A 54 7.27 3.07 -17.25
C PRO A 54 5.89 3.56 -16.83
N LEU A 55 4.84 3.23 -17.55
CA LEU A 55 3.46 3.60 -17.24
C LEU A 55 2.76 2.56 -16.38
N SER A 56 3.39 1.43 -16.11
CA SER A 56 2.86 0.42 -15.19
C SER A 56 2.75 1.00 -13.78
N VAL A 57 1.69 0.62 -13.05
CA VAL A 57 1.43 1.16 -11.72
C VAL A 57 1.32 0.03 -10.72
N CYS A 58 2.02 0.17 -9.60
CA CYS A 58 2.01 -0.81 -8.51
C CYS A 58 0.67 -0.81 -7.77
N ALA A 59 0.34 -1.94 -7.15
CA ALA A 59 -0.90 -2.11 -6.38
C ALA A 59 -1.04 -1.04 -5.28
N GLU A 60 0.03 -0.75 -4.55
CA GLU A 60 0.03 0.22 -3.46
C GLU A 60 -0.35 1.62 -3.96
N ARG A 61 0.19 2.01 -5.12
CA ARG A 61 -0.09 3.32 -5.70
C ARG A 61 -1.54 3.43 -6.17
N ASN A 62 -2.10 2.36 -6.71
CA ASN A 62 -3.51 2.32 -7.10
C ASN A 62 -4.43 2.38 -5.88
N ALA A 63 -4.06 1.74 -4.77
CA ALA A 63 -4.79 1.83 -3.52
C ALA A 63 -4.77 3.27 -2.97
N VAL A 64 -3.63 3.94 -3.05
CA VAL A 64 -3.51 5.36 -2.66
C VAL A 64 -4.42 6.22 -3.53
N GLY A 65 -4.48 5.98 -4.83
CA GLY A 65 -5.39 6.69 -5.73
C GLY A 65 -6.85 6.55 -5.31
N ALA A 66 -7.27 5.34 -4.97
CA ALA A 66 -8.63 5.08 -4.47
C ALA A 66 -8.91 5.83 -3.17
N MET A 67 -7.96 5.82 -2.25
CA MET A 67 -8.05 6.55 -0.98
C MET A 67 -8.24 8.05 -1.20
N VAL A 68 -7.43 8.64 -2.06
CA VAL A 68 -7.47 10.08 -2.34
C VAL A 68 -8.80 10.49 -2.97
N VAL A 69 -9.30 9.72 -3.92
CA VAL A 69 -10.62 9.98 -4.54
C VAL A 69 -11.74 9.94 -3.52
N ALA A 70 -11.64 9.04 -2.54
CA ALA A 70 -12.63 8.93 -1.48
C ALA A 70 -12.52 10.04 -0.42
N GLY A 71 -11.50 10.89 -0.53
CA GLY A 71 -11.33 12.05 0.35
C GLY A 71 -10.41 11.84 1.54
N GLU A 72 -9.81 10.68 1.69
CA GLU A 72 -8.89 10.41 2.80
C GLU A 72 -7.46 10.83 2.46
N ARG A 73 -6.73 11.32 3.47
CA ARG A 73 -5.37 11.87 3.32
C ARG A 73 -4.38 11.30 4.33
N LYS A 74 -4.82 10.46 5.25
CA LYS A 74 -3.97 9.93 6.31
C LYS A 74 -4.07 8.41 6.34
N ILE A 75 -2.97 7.76 6.04
CA ILE A 75 -2.85 6.29 6.08
C ILE A 75 -2.58 5.85 7.52
N ASP A 76 -3.33 4.86 7.99
CA ASP A 76 -3.15 4.27 9.32
C ASP A 76 -2.47 2.91 9.27
N ALA A 77 -2.59 2.17 8.18
CA ALA A 77 -1.92 0.89 7.96
C ALA A 77 -1.94 0.50 6.49
N VAL A 78 -0.99 -0.33 6.09
CA VAL A 78 -0.86 -0.83 4.71
C VAL A 78 -0.62 -2.34 4.73
N ALA A 79 -1.27 -3.06 3.83
CA ALA A 79 -1.02 -4.48 3.59
C ALA A 79 -0.75 -4.73 2.12
N VAL A 80 0.19 -5.62 1.83
CA VAL A 80 0.55 -6.06 0.48
C VAL A 80 0.56 -7.58 0.46
N VAL A 81 -0.01 -8.18 -0.58
CA VAL A 81 0.02 -9.64 -0.78
C VAL A 81 0.52 -9.93 -2.18
N ALA A 82 1.54 -10.77 -2.26
CA ALA A 82 2.15 -11.19 -3.52
C ALA A 82 2.71 -12.61 -3.40
N GLY A 83 3.00 -13.22 -4.54
CA GLY A 83 3.72 -14.49 -4.62
C GLY A 83 5.17 -14.27 -5.02
N GLY A 84 5.76 -15.26 -5.69
CA GLY A 84 7.14 -15.23 -6.17
C GLY A 84 8.09 -16.04 -5.27
N ASP A 85 9.34 -16.09 -5.66
CA ASP A 85 10.33 -16.99 -5.02
C ASP A 85 11.09 -16.35 -3.85
N GLY A 86 10.97 -15.05 -3.67
CA GLY A 86 11.76 -14.28 -2.71
C GLY A 86 11.12 -14.04 -1.35
N GLY A 87 10.06 -14.79 -0.99
CA GLY A 87 9.31 -14.54 0.24
C GLY A 87 8.41 -13.31 0.13
N PRO A 88 7.99 -12.69 1.27
CA PRO A 88 7.11 -11.53 1.24
C PRO A 88 7.72 -10.37 0.45
N ALA A 89 6.91 -9.78 -0.44
CA ALA A 89 7.37 -8.70 -1.30
C ALA A 89 7.56 -7.41 -0.49
N SER A 90 8.71 -6.78 -0.68
CA SER A 90 8.97 -5.45 -0.14
C SER A 90 8.41 -4.40 -1.11
N PRO A 91 7.72 -3.35 -0.62
CA PRO A 91 7.28 -2.28 -1.50
C PRO A 91 8.46 -1.64 -2.24
N CYS A 92 8.30 -1.37 -3.53
CA CYS A 92 9.37 -0.73 -4.31
C CYS A 92 9.64 0.69 -3.81
N GLY A 93 10.79 1.25 -4.18
CA GLY A 93 11.18 2.59 -3.72
C GLY A 93 10.16 3.67 -4.04
N GLY A 94 9.57 3.63 -5.24
CA GLY A 94 8.52 4.57 -5.61
C GLY A 94 7.28 4.45 -4.73
N CYS A 95 6.87 3.24 -4.43
CA CYS A 95 5.73 3.00 -3.54
C CYS A 95 6.01 3.50 -2.12
N ARG A 96 7.24 3.30 -1.62
CA ARG A 96 7.63 3.80 -0.30
C ARG A 96 7.49 5.31 -0.21
N GLN A 97 7.93 6.03 -1.24
CA GLN A 97 7.80 7.49 -1.31
C GLN A 97 6.33 7.92 -1.38
N VAL A 98 5.51 7.24 -2.20
CA VAL A 98 4.08 7.54 -2.32
C VAL A 98 3.36 7.31 -0.98
N LEU A 99 3.66 6.20 -0.31
CA LEU A 99 3.07 5.91 1.01
C LEU A 99 3.50 6.95 2.06
N ALA A 100 4.77 7.34 2.04
CA ALA A 100 5.31 8.33 2.98
C ALA A 100 4.65 9.70 2.84
N GLU A 101 4.09 10.03 1.68
CA GLU A 101 3.36 11.29 1.51
C GLU A 101 2.14 11.39 2.44
N PHE A 102 1.50 10.24 2.72
CA PHE A 102 0.24 10.18 3.46
C PHE A 102 0.34 9.44 4.80
N ALA A 103 1.51 8.92 5.14
CA ALA A 103 1.70 8.11 6.34
C ALA A 103 2.79 8.67 7.24
N ALA A 104 2.52 8.68 8.55
CA ALA A 104 3.53 9.02 9.55
C ALA A 104 4.58 7.89 9.64
N ASP A 105 5.73 8.20 10.26
CA ASP A 105 6.87 7.28 10.33
C ASP A 105 6.55 5.94 11.02
N ASP A 106 5.61 5.93 11.97
CA ASP A 106 5.26 4.74 12.75
C ASP A 106 4.16 3.88 12.14
N VAL A 107 3.62 4.27 10.98
CA VAL A 107 2.54 3.53 10.32
C VAL A 107 3.04 2.14 9.91
N PRO A 108 2.31 1.06 10.28
CA PRO A 108 2.73 -0.29 9.93
C PRO A 108 2.45 -0.62 8.47
N VAL A 109 3.39 -1.31 7.86
CA VAL A 109 3.28 -1.90 6.53
C VAL A 109 3.53 -3.39 6.68
N VAL A 110 2.53 -4.21 6.37
CA VAL A 110 2.66 -5.66 6.42
C VAL A 110 2.66 -6.22 5.01
N SER A 111 3.54 -7.17 4.75
CA SER A 111 3.56 -7.92 3.50
C SER A 111 3.42 -9.40 3.80
N GLU A 112 2.49 -10.05 3.10
CA GLU A 112 2.29 -11.48 3.25
C GLU A 112 2.48 -12.16 1.91
N HIS A 113 3.30 -13.23 1.92
CA HIS A 113 3.44 -14.11 0.77
C HIS A 113 2.20 -15.01 0.68
N VAL A 114 1.79 -15.36 -0.54
CA VAL A 114 0.62 -16.24 -0.75
C VAL A 114 0.75 -17.59 -0.05
N ALA A 115 1.98 -18.03 0.27
CA ALA A 115 2.24 -19.24 1.05
C ALA A 115 2.09 -19.04 2.57
N GLY A 116 1.84 -17.81 3.04
CA GLY A 116 1.54 -17.50 4.44
C GLY A 116 2.62 -16.80 5.24
N GLU A 117 3.85 -16.69 4.71
CA GLU A 117 4.93 -15.99 5.40
C GLU A 117 4.63 -14.48 5.41
N ARG A 118 4.82 -13.84 6.58
CA ARG A 118 4.49 -12.43 6.79
C ARG A 118 5.68 -11.68 7.38
N VAL A 119 5.88 -10.44 6.94
CA VAL A 119 6.85 -9.51 7.51
C VAL A 119 6.17 -8.17 7.76
N ARG A 120 6.62 -7.45 8.78
CA ARG A 120 6.08 -6.14 9.16
C ARG A 120 7.20 -5.12 9.29
N TRP A 121 6.95 -3.94 8.74
CA TRP A 121 7.83 -2.77 8.87
C TRP A 121 7.00 -1.57 9.30
N THR A 122 7.70 -0.51 9.69
CA THR A 122 7.11 0.84 9.75
C THR A 122 7.52 1.59 8.47
N ILE A 123 6.85 2.69 8.20
CA ILE A 123 7.22 3.60 7.10
C ILE A 123 8.67 4.07 7.27
N GLU A 124 9.08 4.44 8.49
CA GLU A 124 10.44 4.88 8.76
C GLU A 124 11.47 3.79 8.45
N GLU A 125 11.19 2.55 8.79
CA GLU A 125 12.09 1.45 8.47
C GLU A 125 12.23 1.23 6.96
N LEU A 126 11.15 1.44 6.20
CA LEU A 126 11.16 1.28 4.75
C LEU A 126 11.78 2.48 4.02
N LEU A 127 11.69 3.67 4.59
CA LEU A 127 12.20 4.89 3.97
C LEU A 127 12.80 5.82 5.04
N PRO A 128 13.98 5.48 5.57
CA PRO A 128 14.67 6.35 6.53
C PRO A 128 14.99 7.71 5.91
N ALA A 129 14.88 8.77 6.69
CA ALA A 129 15.14 10.13 6.21
C ALA A 129 14.34 10.46 4.94
N ALA A 130 13.06 10.12 4.93
CA ALA A 130 12.20 10.31 3.78
C ALA A 130 12.16 11.77 3.32
N PHE A 131 12.17 11.95 2.00
CA PHE A 131 11.95 13.26 1.42
C PHE A 131 10.51 13.69 1.65
N ARG A 132 10.31 14.82 2.33
CA ARG A 132 9.00 15.40 2.60
C ARG A 132 9.04 16.89 2.35
N LEU A 133 8.01 17.41 1.71
CA LEU A 133 7.83 18.85 1.53
C LEU A 133 6.74 19.34 2.47
N LYS A 134 6.90 20.55 2.99
CA LYS A 134 5.83 21.19 3.73
C LYS A 134 4.81 21.76 2.74
N PRO A 135 3.53 21.35 2.78
CA PRO A 135 2.54 21.89 1.86
C PRO A 135 2.39 23.39 2.00
N LYS A 136 2.36 24.10 0.89
CA LYS A 136 2.12 25.56 0.85
C LYS A 136 0.64 25.90 0.95
N LEU A 137 -0.22 24.97 0.52
CA LEU A 137 -1.67 25.14 0.55
C LEU A 137 -2.25 24.13 1.52
N LYS A 138 -3.27 24.52 2.28
CA LYS A 138 -3.98 23.58 3.13
C LYS A 138 -4.77 22.61 2.25
N PRO A 139 -4.76 21.28 2.57
CA PRO A 139 -5.63 20.33 1.88
C PRO A 139 -7.08 20.75 2.07
N LYS A 140 -7.90 20.51 1.04
CA LYS A 140 -9.34 20.69 1.19
C LYS A 140 -9.87 19.68 2.19
N SER A 141 -10.71 20.15 3.13
CA SER A 141 -11.41 19.24 4.02
C SER A 141 -12.45 18.46 3.24
N ASN A 142 -12.70 17.23 3.68
CA ASN A 142 -13.75 16.40 3.09
C ASN A 142 -15.12 17.00 3.43
N PRO A 143 -16.05 16.93 2.50
CA PRO A 143 -17.42 17.34 2.81
C PRO A 143 -18.06 16.47 3.87
#